data_282d0bf7e9ffdfe65cd290e00615e1bd
#
_entry.id   282d0bf7e9ffdfe65cd290e00615e1bd
#
_cell.length_a   1.000
_cell.length_b   1.000
_cell.length_c   1.000
_cell.angle_alpha   90.00
_cell.angle_beta   90.00
_cell.angle_gamma   90.00
#
_symmetry.space_group_name_H-M   'P 1'
#
loop_
_entity.id
_entity.type
_entity.pdbx_description
1 polymer ?
#
loop_
_entity_poly.entity_id
_entity_poly.type
_entity_poly.pdbx_seq_one_letter_code
_entity_poly.pdbx_strand_id
1 'polypeptide(L)'
;MGFIYFVFLLVGTIVFLYSIIESTIYCSLYGDRNIMCPEKFVKKEKATDIVAIVHNIYLAIFGLSCLVFGLNAVTEVDFHVAFNIIMVSCFLSLVDMGLMWYFGKKYDLRNTLVEIKKQWKTQKKITDIHNHEVNMYRAIKYFEKYKKQVYLSVFVNFIVVIFVTFVI
;
A
#
# COMPACT_ATOMS: atom_id res chain seq x y z
N MET A 1 16.45 15.54 22.28
CA MET A 1 16.07 15.61 20.83
C MET A 1 16.73 14.54 19.96
N GLY A 2 18.01 14.19 20.10
CA GLY A 2 18.71 13.20 19.26
C GLY A 2 18.04 11.83 19.14
N PHE A 3 17.44 11.31 20.22
CA PHE A 3 16.75 10.01 20.19
C PHE A 3 15.53 9.99 19.25
N ILE A 4 14.79 11.08 19.19
CA ILE A 4 13.59 11.20 18.33
C ILE A 4 14.00 11.14 16.87
N TYR A 5 15.00 11.89 16.46
CA TYR A 5 15.52 11.87 15.09
C TYR A 5 16.04 10.49 14.69
N PHE A 6 16.71 9.80 15.62
CA PHE A 6 17.15 8.42 15.39
C PHE A 6 15.97 7.47 15.15
N VAL A 7 14.88 7.59 15.90
CA VAL A 7 13.65 6.81 15.68
C VAL A 7 13.07 7.07 14.31
N PHE A 8 12.99 8.32 13.88
CA PHE A 8 12.50 8.66 12.53
C PHE A 8 13.41 8.12 11.42
N LEU A 9 14.73 8.15 11.58
CA LEU A 9 15.66 7.52 10.65
C LEU A 9 15.42 6.01 10.54
N LEU A 10 15.29 5.33 11.67
CA LEU A 10 15.06 3.90 11.69
C LEU A 10 13.72 3.53 11.04
N VAL A 11 12.64 4.21 11.42
CA VAL A 11 11.30 3.99 10.86
C VAL A 11 11.29 4.29 9.36
N GLY A 12 11.87 5.42 8.95
CA GLY A 12 11.97 5.82 7.55
C GLY A 12 12.71 4.79 6.71
N THR A 13 13.85 4.31 7.19
CA THR A 13 14.63 3.26 6.50
C THR A 13 13.82 1.98 6.34
N ILE A 14 13.19 1.50 7.41
CA ILE A 14 12.39 0.27 7.39
C ILE A 14 11.21 0.40 6.42
N VAL A 15 10.45 1.49 6.49
CA VAL A 15 9.28 1.69 5.63
C VAL A 15 9.67 1.87 4.17
N PHE A 16 10.76 2.59 3.89
CA PHE A 16 11.26 2.79 2.53
C PHE A 16 11.73 1.48 1.91
N LEU A 17 12.53 0.70 2.62
CA LEU A 17 12.96 -0.63 2.15
C LEU A 17 11.77 -1.57 1.98
N TYR A 18 10.82 -1.54 2.91
CA TYR A 18 9.59 -2.32 2.80
C TYR A 18 8.80 -1.97 1.54
N SER A 19 8.67 -0.68 1.19
CA SER A 19 7.98 -0.25 -0.04
C SER A 19 8.64 -0.79 -1.31
N ILE A 20 9.98 -0.82 -1.36
CA ILE A 20 10.73 -1.40 -2.47
C ILE A 20 10.49 -2.91 -2.58
N ILE A 21 10.57 -3.63 -1.45
CA ILE A 21 10.35 -5.08 -1.42
C ILE A 21 8.91 -5.41 -1.85
N GLU A 22 7.91 -4.72 -1.33
CA GLU A 22 6.49 -4.93 -1.71
C GLU A 22 6.26 -4.62 -3.19
N SER A 23 6.86 -3.54 -3.72
CA SER A 23 6.78 -3.22 -5.15
C SER A 23 7.40 -4.30 -6.02
N THR A 24 8.56 -4.83 -5.63
CA THR A 24 9.24 -5.90 -6.35
C THR A 24 8.42 -7.21 -6.33
N ILE A 25 7.90 -7.59 -5.16
CA ILE A 25 7.03 -8.75 -5.02
C ILE A 25 5.77 -8.59 -5.86
N TYR A 26 5.16 -7.39 -5.82
CA TYR A 26 3.97 -7.08 -6.62
C TYR A 26 4.27 -7.24 -8.10
N CYS A 27 5.33 -6.61 -8.62
CA CYS A 27 5.75 -6.71 -10.02
C CYS A 27 6.07 -8.15 -10.44
N SER A 28 6.76 -8.93 -9.62
CA SER A 28 7.11 -10.32 -9.92
C SER A 28 5.89 -11.23 -9.99
N LEU A 29 4.90 -11.03 -9.12
CA LEU A 29 3.66 -11.82 -9.11
C LEU A 29 2.74 -11.47 -10.29
N TYR A 30 2.92 -10.30 -10.88
CA TYR A 30 2.03 -9.75 -11.90
C TYR A 30 2.67 -9.60 -13.29
N GLY A 31 3.99 -9.81 -13.41
CA GLY A 31 4.71 -9.75 -14.69
C GLY A 31 4.31 -10.85 -15.68
N ASP A 32 3.82 -12.00 -15.20
CA ASP A 32 3.41 -13.14 -16.01
C ASP A 32 1.96 -13.05 -16.55
N ARG A 33 1.37 -11.84 -16.55
CA ARG A 33 -0.04 -11.62 -16.92
C ARG A 33 -0.38 -11.70 -18.42
N ASN A 34 0.47 -12.21 -19.25
CA ASN A 34 0.17 -12.43 -20.68
C ASN A 34 -0.92 -13.49 -20.93
N ILE A 35 -1.54 -14.03 -19.88
CA ILE A 35 -2.64 -14.95 -19.96
C ILE A 35 -3.95 -14.15 -20.00
N MET A 36 -4.80 -14.38 -21.02
CA MET A 36 -6.09 -13.69 -21.20
C MET A 36 -6.97 -13.75 -19.94
N CYS A 37 -7.10 -12.62 -19.25
CA CYS A 37 -8.00 -12.50 -18.11
C CYS A 37 -9.46 -12.48 -18.62
N PRO A 38 -10.39 -13.29 -18.09
CA PRO A 38 -11.80 -13.20 -18.43
C PRO A 38 -12.33 -11.78 -18.25
N GLU A 39 -13.12 -11.28 -19.19
CA GLU A 39 -13.61 -9.88 -19.19
C GLU A 39 -14.24 -9.46 -17.87
N LYS A 40 -14.95 -10.37 -17.20
CA LYS A 40 -15.58 -10.13 -15.89
C LYS A 40 -14.58 -9.74 -14.79
N PHE A 41 -13.30 -10.13 -14.92
CA PHE A 41 -12.27 -9.85 -13.92
C PHE A 41 -11.34 -8.69 -14.30
N VAL A 42 -11.27 -8.30 -15.58
CA VAL A 42 -10.36 -7.25 -16.06
C VAL A 42 -10.51 -5.93 -15.29
N LYS A 43 -11.76 -5.49 -15.04
CA LYS A 43 -12.02 -4.25 -14.31
C LYS A 43 -11.62 -4.35 -12.82
N LYS A 44 -11.85 -5.53 -12.21
CA LYS A 44 -11.48 -5.80 -10.82
C LYS A 44 -9.96 -5.84 -10.65
N GLU A 45 -9.28 -6.45 -11.60
CA GLU A 45 -7.82 -6.54 -11.64
C GLU A 45 -7.18 -5.16 -11.79
N LYS A 46 -7.62 -4.34 -12.75
CA LYS A 46 -7.15 -2.96 -12.89
C LYS A 46 -7.36 -2.12 -11.64
N ALA A 47 -8.47 -2.30 -10.95
CA ALA A 47 -8.75 -1.60 -9.70
C ALA A 47 -7.76 -2.00 -8.59
N THR A 48 -7.44 -3.28 -8.46
CA THR A 48 -6.45 -3.75 -7.49
C THR A 48 -5.05 -3.25 -7.82
N ASP A 49 -4.71 -3.14 -9.11
CA ASP A 49 -3.42 -2.61 -9.57
C ASP A 49 -3.25 -1.13 -9.22
N ILE A 50 -4.27 -0.32 -9.50
CA ILE A 50 -4.23 1.12 -9.18
C ILE A 50 -4.02 1.31 -7.69
N VAL A 51 -4.76 0.58 -6.86
CA VAL A 51 -4.62 0.68 -5.41
C VAL A 51 -3.23 0.24 -4.96
N ALA A 52 -2.69 -0.85 -5.49
CA ALA A 52 -1.36 -1.32 -5.13
C ALA A 52 -0.26 -0.33 -5.51
N ILE A 53 -0.34 0.27 -6.70
CA ILE A 53 0.61 1.29 -7.16
C ILE A 53 0.55 2.53 -6.26
N VAL A 54 -0.65 3.05 -6.01
CA VAL A 54 -0.82 4.24 -5.15
C VAL A 54 -0.34 3.98 -3.74
N HIS A 55 -0.66 2.80 -3.18
CA HIS A 55 -0.21 2.41 -1.84
C HIS A 55 1.32 2.33 -1.74
N ASN A 56 1.99 1.73 -2.71
CA ASN A 56 3.44 1.62 -2.71
C ASN A 56 4.12 2.99 -2.89
N ILE A 57 3.58 3.87 -3.73
CA ILE A 57 4.06 5.25 -3.88
C ILE A 57 3.91 5.99 -2.56
N TYR A 58 2.75 5.88 -1.91
CA TYR A 58 2.51 6.47 -0.61
C TYR A 58 3.52 5.99 0.44
N LEU A 59 3.75 4.68 0.55
CA LEU A 59 4.74 4.12 1.50
C LEU A 59 6.16 4.63 1.23
N ALA A 60 6.56 4.74 -0.05
CA ALA A 60 7.86 5.27 -0.41
C ALA A 60 8.01 6.73 0.02
N ILE A 61 7.00 7.57 -0.23
CA ILE A 61 7.01 8.99 0.15
C ILE A 61 6.99 9.12 1.68
N PHE A 62 6.20 8.32 2.38
CA PHE A 62 6.16 8.33 3.85
C PHE A 62 7.51 7.90 4.45
N GLY A 63 8.12 6.84 3.94
CA GLY A 63 9.46 6.41 4.36
C GLY A 63 10.51 7.49 4.12
N LEU A 64 10.49 8.12 2.93
CA LEU A 64 11.39 9.22 2.59
C LEU A 64 11.17 10.45 3.49
N SER A 65 9.92 10.80 3.81
CA SER A 65 9.62 11.92 4.70
C SER A 65 10.18 11.70 6.11
N CYS A 66 10.05 10.48 6.63
CA CYS A 66 10.64 10.11 7.92
C CYS A 66 12.17 10.14 7.88
N LEU A 67 12.80 9.71 6.76
CA LEU A 67 14.24 9.80 6.58
C LEU A 67 14.73 11.24 6.58
N VAL A 68 14.09 12.11 5.78
CA VAL A 68 14.46 13.54 5.69
C VAL A 68 14.31 14.20 7.06
N PHE A 69 13.23 13.93 7.78
CA PHE A 69 13.03 14.46 9.13
C PHE A 69 14.09 13.93 10.11
N GLY A 70 14.42 12.66 10.06
CA GLY A 70 15.46 12.06 10.91
C GLY A 70 16.86 12.59 10.61
N LEU A 71 17.18 12.87 9.34
CA LEU A 71 18.45 13.48 8.93
C LEU A 71 18.61 14.93 9.42
N ASN A 72 17.52 15.60 9.78
CA ASN A 72 17.56 16.96 10.31
C ASN A 72 18.42 17.11 11.59
N ALA A 73 18.69 15.99 12.28
CA ALA A 73 19.61 15.97 13.42
C ALA A 73 21.09 16.20 13.03
N VAL A 74 21.46 15.91 11.78
CA VAL A 74 22.83 15.88 11.28
C VAL A 74 23.05 16.89 10.17
N THR A 75 21.98 17.26 9.46
CA THR A 75 21.98 18.17 8.33
C THR A 75 21.06 19.36 8.62
N GLU A 76 21.45 20.55 8.23
CA GLU A 76 20.62 21.77 8.34
C GLU A 76 19.49 21.76 7.29
N VAL A 77 18.70 20.69 7.21
CA VAL A 77 17.52 20.66 6.35
C VAL A 77 16.47 21.59 6.94
N ASP A 78 15.93 22.48 6.11
CA ASP A 78 14.89 23.40 6.55
C ASP A 78 13.68 22.59 7.10
N PHE A 79 13.31 22.89 8.34
CA PHE A 79 12.17 22.26 9.03
C PHE A 79 10.88 22.37 8.20
N HIS A 80 10.67 23.51 7.52
CA HIS A 80 9.49 23.71 6.68
C HIS A 80 9.44 22.72 5.51
N VAL A 81 10.59 22.37 4.93
CA VAL A 81 10.66 21.37 3.84
C VAL A 81 10.27 20.00 4.38
N ALA A 82 10.85 19.57 5.50
CA ALA A 82 10.52 18.29 6.13
C ALA A 82 9.03 18.21 6.52
N PHE A 83 8.49 19.29 7.10
CA PHE A 83 7.08 19.38 7.47
C PHE A 83 6.16 19.28 6.25
N ASN A 84 6.45 20.00 5.17
CA ASN A 84 5.66 19.95 3.94
C ASN A 84 5.62 18.54 3.33
N ILE A 85 6.75 17.80 3.33
CA ILE A 85 6.80 16.43 2.84
C ILE A 85 5.92 15.50 3.69
N ILE A 86 5.91 15.66 5.02
CA ILE A 86 5.02 14.92 5.91
C ILE A 86 3.55 15.23 5.61
N MET A 87 3.20 16.49 5.38
CA MET A 87 1.83 16.88 5.02
C MET A 87 1.38 16.28 3.69
N VAL A 88 2.26 16.25 2.68
CA VAL A 88 1.99 15.56 1.40
C VAL A 88 1.76 14.08 1.62
N SER A 89 2.57 13.43 2.46
CA SER A 89 2.40 12.03 2.82
C SER A 89 1.05 11.76 3.49
N CYS A 90 0.62 12.63 4.41
CA CYS A 90 -0.70 12.54 5.02
C CYS A 90 -1.84 12.64 4.00
N PHE A 91 -1.75 13.61 3.09
CA PHE A 91 -2.74 13.76 2.02
C PHE A 91 -2.82 12.50 1.14
N LEU A 92 -1.67 11.96 0.74
CA LEU A 92 -1.61 10.74 -0.07
C LEU A 92 -2.21 9.52 0.67
N SER A 93 -2.04 9.43 2.00
CA SER A 93 -2.65 8.36 2.78
C SER A 93 -4.18 8.42 2.78
N LEU A 94 -4.76 9.63 2.80
CA LEU A 94 -6.20 9.82 2.70
C LEU A 94 -6.72 9.47 1.30
N VAL A 95 -5.97 9.84 0.24
CA VAL A 95 -6.31 9.45 -1.14
C VAL A 95 -6.29 7.94 -1.29
N ASP A 96 -5.25 7.26 -0.79
CA ASP A 96 -5.13 5.80 -0.82
C ASP A 96 -6.29 5.11 -0.09
N MET A 97 -6.66 5.60 1.10
CA MET A 97 -7.82 5.13 1.85
C MET A 97 -9.12 5.32 1.06
N GLY A 98 -9.31 6.49 0.43
CA GLY A 98 -10.48 6.79 -0.40
C GLY A 98 -10.59 5.86 -1.61
N LEU A 99 -9.49 5.61 -2.31
CA LEU A 99 -9.43 4.69 -3.45
C LEU A 99 -9.75 3.25 -3.02
N MET A 100 -9.19 2.79 -1.91
CA MET A 100 -9.49 1.47 -1.37
C MET A 100 -10.96 1.30 -1.02
N TRP A 101 -11.54 2.30 -0.37
CA TRP A 101 -12.98 2.28 -0.05
C TRP A 101 -13.84 2.26 -1.31
N TYR A 102 -13.53 3.15 -2.27
CA TYR A 102 -14.27 3.28 -3.53
C TYR A 102 -14.22 1.99 -4.35
N PHE A 103 -13.02 1.48 -4.62
CA PHE A 103 -12.85 0.28 -5.45
C PHE A 103 -13.33 -0.98 -4.74
N GLY A 104 -13.11 -1.08 -3.44
CA GLY A 104 -13.59 -2.20 -2.64
C GLY A 104 -15.11 -2.33 -2.68
N LYS A 105 -15.82 -1.19 -2.62
CA LYS A 105 -17.28 -1.14 -2.71
C LYS A 105 -17.78 -1.32 -4.14
N LYS A 106 -17.21 -0.58 -5.11
CA LYS A 106 -17.66 -0.59 -6.51
C LYS A 106 -17.56 -1.96 -7.16
N TYR A 107 -16.50 -2.70 -6.88
CA TYR A 107 -16.23 -4.00 -7.51
C TYR A 107 -16.53 -5.19 -6.61
N ASP A 108 -17.04 -4.95 -5.41
CA ASP A 108 -17.41 -5.98 -4.42
C ASP A 108 -16.31 -7.05 -4.26
N LEU A 109 -15.08 -6.56 -4.06
CA LEU A 109 -13.89 -7.42 -4.04
C LEU A 109 -13.94 -8.49 -2.94
N ARG A 110 -14.59 -8.18 -1.82
CA ARG A 110 -14.73 -9.11 -0.70
C ARG A 110 -15.58 -10.33 -1.07
N ASN A 111 -16.73 -10.12 -1.71
CA ASN A 111 -17.62 -11.20 -2.11
C ASN A 111 -16.99 -12.01 -3.25
N THR A 112 -16.28 -11.36 -4.18
CA THR A 112 -15.48 -12.06 -5.21
C THR A 112 -14.47 -13.02 -4.59
N LEU A 113 -13.78 -12.62 -3.52
CA LEU A 113 -12.84 -13.48 -2.80
C LEU A 113 -13.53 -14.71 -2.18
N VAL A 114 -14.72 -14.48 -1.59
CA VAL A 114 -15.52 -15.58 -1.00
C VAL A 114 -16.00 -16.55 -2.06
N GLU A 115 -16.45 -16.05 -3.21
CA GLU A 115 -16.89 -16.87 -4.34
C GLU A 115 -15.76 -17.73 -4.89
N ILE A 116 -14.57 -17.13 -5.15
CA ILE A 116 -13.40 -17.87 -5.61
C ILE A 116 -13.03 -18.98 -4.61
N LYS A 117 -13.00 -18.68 -3.31
CA LYS A 117 -12.73 -19.68 -2.28
C LYS A 117 -13.76 -20.81 -2.25
N LYS A 118 -15.03 -20.50 -2.49
CA LYS A 118 -16.11 -21.48 -2.54
C LYS A 118 -15.95 -22.39 -3.76
N GLN A 119 -15.66 -21.82 -4.92
CA GLN A 119 -15.41 -22.56 -6.15
C GLN A 119 -14.22 -23.52 -6.03
N TRP A 120 -13.11 -23.06 -5.42
CA TRP A 120 -11.94 -23.93 -5.20
C TRP A 120 -12.21 -25.14 -4.28
N LYS A 121 -13.11 -25.00 -3.33
CA LYS A 121 -13.52 -26.12 -2.46
C LYS A 121 -14.35 -27.17 -3.20
N THR A 122 -15.09 -26.74 -4.23
CA THR A 122 -15.99 -27.60 -4.99
C THR A 122 -15.35 -28.21 -6.25
N GLN A 123 -14.35 -27.54 -6.84
CA GLN A 123 -13.71 -27.96 -8.08
C GLN A 123 -12.34 -28.58 -7.81
N LYS A 124 -12.27 -29.90 -7.76
CA LYS A 124 -11.02 -30.66 -7.57
C LYS A 124 -10.12 -30.80 -8.81
N LYS A 125 -10.55 -30.39 -10.01
CA LYS A 125 -9.80 -30.55 -11.27
C LYS A 125 -10.25 -29.54 -12.35
N ILE A 126 -9.47 -28.51 -12.66
CA ILE A 126 -9.44 -27.90 -14.01
C ILE A 126 -8.20 -26.99 -14.09
N THR A 127 -7.30 -27.23 -15.06
CA THR A 127 -5.95 -26.67 -15.10
C THR A 127 -5.85 -25.24 -15.64
N ASP A 128 -6.66 -24.79 -16.61
CA ASP A 128 -6.46 -23.47 -17.23
C ASP A 128 -7.28 -22.33 -16.62
N ILE A 129 -8.50 -22.60 -16.20
CA ILE A 129 -9.32 -21.63 -15.44
C ILE A 129 -8.71 -21.37 -14.05
N HIS A 130 -8.03 -22.37 -13.51
CA HIS A 130 -7.40 -22.33 -12.20
C HIS A 130 -6.32 -21.24 -12.07
N ASN A 131 -5.51 -21.02 -13.09
CA ASN A 131 -4.42 -20.03 -13.05
C ASN A 131 -4.94 -18.59 -12.95
N HIS A 132 -6.02 -18.25 -13.66
CA HIS A 132 -6.64 -16.93 -13.59
C HIS A 132 -7.31 -16.66 -12.24
N GLU A 133 -8.02 -17.66 -11.72
CA GLU A 133 -8.63 -17.57 -10.41
C GLU A 133 -7.59 -17.44 -9.30
N VAL A 134 -6.45 -18.15 -9.41
CA VAL A 134 -5.33 -18.04 -8.49
C VAL A 134 -4.75 -16.62 -8.49
N ASN A 135 -4.53 -16.03 -9.66
CA ASN A 135 -3.99 -14.68 -9.78
C ASN A 135 -4.97 -13.64 -9.21
N MET A 136 -6.26 -13.76 -9.53
CA MET A 136 -7.27 -12.87 -8.98
C MET A 136 -7.40 -13.04 -7.46
N TYR A 137 -7.37 -14.28 -6.96
CA TYR A 137 -7.36 -14.54 -5.51
C TYR A 137 -6.18 -13.87 -4.81
N ARG A 138 -4.97 -13.99 -5.38
CA ARG A 138 -3.77 -13.34 -4.87
C ARG A 138 -3.94 -11.83 -4.87
N ALA A 139 -4.40 -11.24 -5.98
CA ALA A 139 -4.64 -9.80 -6.10
C ALA A 139 -5.60 -9.29 -5.02
N ILE A 140 -6.75 -9.94 -4.83
CA ILE A 140 -7.73 -9.54 -3.82
C ILE A 140 -7.20 -9.77 -2.40
N LYS A 141 -6.40 -10.83 -2.17
CA LYS A 141 -5.74 -11.05 -0.89
C LYS A 141 -4.73 -9.94 -0.56
N TYR A 142 -3.97 -9.47 -1.56
CA TYR A 142 -3.10 -8.30 -1.42
C TYR A 142 -3.91 -7.04 -1.12
N PHE A 143 -5.02 -6.81 -1.81
CA PHE A 143 -5.91 -5.69 -1.55
C PHE A 143 -6.40 -5.68 -0.09
N GLU A 144 -6.82 -6.80 0.46
CA GLU A 144 -7.24 -6.91 1.87
C GLU A 144 -6.06 -6.68 2.84
N LYS A 145 -4.86 -7.10 2.49
CA LYS A 145 -3.63 -6.80 3.24
C LYS A 145 -3.37 -5.29 3.24
N TYR A 146 -3.38 -4.64 2.08
CA TYR A 146 -3.17 -3.20 1.93
C TYR A 146 -4.23 -2.39 2.67
N LYS A 147 -5.48 -2.81 2.63
CA LYS A 147 -6.55 -2.15 3.37
C LYS A 147 -6.24 -2.03 4.87
N LYS A 148 -5.73 -3.09 5.49
CA LYS A 148 -5.31 -3.05 6.89
C LYS A 148 -4.12 -2.12 7.11
N GLN A 149 -3.14 -2.16 6.20
CA GLN A 149 -1.96 -1.31 6.27
C GLN A 149 -2.30 0.17 6.11
N VAL A 150 -3.21 0.51 5.20
CA VAL A 150 -3.67 1.89 4.98
C VAL A 150 -4.35 2.46 6.22
N TYR A 151 -5.24 1.73 6.88
CA TYR A 151 -5.83 2.22 8.12
C TYR A 151 -4.78 2.47 9.20
N LEU A 152 -3.82 1.55 9.34
CA LEU A 152 -2.73 1.72 10.29
C LEU A 152 -1.86 2.92 9.92
N SER A 153 -1.52 3.09 8.65
CA SER A 153 -0.66 4.17 8.18
C SER A 153 -1.31 5.55 8.29
N VAL A 154 -2.61 5.66 8.03
CA VAL A 154 -3.37 6.90 8.27
C VAL A 154 -3.29 7.26 9.75
N PHE A 155 -3.51 6.30 10.64
CA PHE A 155 -3.43 6.52 12.08
C PHE A 155 -2.02 6.97 12.51
N VAL A 156 -0.97 6.29 12.02
CA VAL A 156 0.43 6.65 12.30
C VAL A 156 0.75 8.04 11.77
N ASN A 157 0.33 8.39 10.56
CA ASN A 157 0.53 9.73 10.00
C ASN A 157 -0.11 10.83 10.86
N PHE A 158 -1.33 10.61 11.34
CA PHE A 158 -1.98 11.56 12.26
C PHE A 158 -1.17 11.76 13.54
N ILE A 159 -0.65 10.68 14.14
CA ILE A 159 0.23 10.77 15.31
C ILE A 159 1.49 11.55 14.98
N VAL A 160 2.13 11.28 13.83
CA VAL A 160 3.35 11.98 13.41
C VAL A 160 3.09 13.47 13.22
N VAL A 161 1.98 13.85 12.56
CA VAL A 161 1.63 15.28 12.38
C VAL A 161 1.40 15.96 13.72
N ILE A 162 0.59 15.36 14.60
CA ILE A 162 0.34 15.90 15.94
C ILE A 162 1.67 16.08 16.69
N PHE A 163 2.51 15.06 16.66
CA PHE A 163 3.80 15.09 17.34
C PHE A 163 4.69 16.21 16.80
N VAL A 164 4.86 16.29 15.48
CA VAL A 164 5.69 17.34 14.85
C VAL A 164 5.13 18.74 15.11
N THR A 165 3.81 18.91 15.17
CA THR A 165 3.18 20.23 15.37
C THR A 165 3.25 20.71 16.82
N PHE A 166 3.19 19.81 17.80
CA PHE A 166 3.07 20.21 19.22
C PHE A 166 4.33 19.95 20.05
N VAL A 167 5.28 19.16 19.58
CA VAL A 167 6.47 18.77 20.35
C VAL A 167 7.75 19.41 19.80
N ILE A 168 7.75 19.84 18.56
CA ILE A 168 8.87 20.50 17.88
C ILE A 168 8.51 21.95 17.56
#